data_ae102314eae4936f89408324662b3a7a
#
_entry.id   ae102314eae4936f89408324662b3a7a
#
_cell.length_a   1.000
_cell.length_b   1.000
_cell.length_c   1.000
_cell.angle_alpha   90.00
_cell.angle_beta   90.00
_cell.angle_gamma   90.00
#
_symmetry.space_group_name_H-M   'P 1'
#
loop_
_entity.id
_entity.type
_entity.pdbx_description
1 polymer ?
#
loop_
_entity_poly.entity_id
_entity_poly.type
_entity_poly.pdbx_seq_one_letter_code
_entity_poly.pdbx_strand_id
1 'polypeptide(L)'
;MAKDKKSEKAPESSDSQEQAKSAFDRVLLARHADRPYTLDFVERLFEDFVELHGDKRFAEDPAIVCGLARFHGLPVVVIGHQKGRDTKQRSYRNFGMPKPEGYRKALRVMKLGEKFGRPIFTFIDTPGAYPGIDAEERGQAEAIAYNLREMAKLKVPIIVTVIGEGGSGGALAIGVGDQVLMLENATYSVITPEGCAAILWKDSSQAPRAAEELCMTAQHLHAEGIVDKIISEPEGGAHNDYDKSARYLDSALSEQLAEAVSCSQEERLSRRYSKLRRFGRWGTAGKETGSQPSA
;
A
#
# COMPACT_ATOMS: atom_id res chain seq x y z
N MET A 1 71.32 -20.80 13.84
CA MET A 1 70.49 -19.63 14.02
C MET A 1 69.54 -19.53 12.84
N ALA A 2 68.34 -20.06 12.96
CA ALA A 2 67.29 -20.00 11.97
C ALA A 2 66.24 -19.00 12.52
N LYS A 3 65.87 -17.99 11.73
CA LYS A 3 64.86 -16.99 12.05
C LYS A 3 63.51 -17.46 11.45
N ASP A 4 62.59 -17.76 12.36
CA ASP A 4 61.18 -17.96 12.01
C ASP A 4 60.55 -16.67 11.43
N LYS A 5 60.04 -16.78 10.19
CA LYS A 5 59.16 -15.78 9.62
C LYS A 5 57.70 -16.15 9.96
N LYS A 6 57.12 -15.41 10.87
CA LYS A 6 55.67 -15.38 11.05
C LYS A 6 55.04 -14.73 9.82
N SER A 7 54.19 -15.50 9.12
CA SER A 7 53.30 -14.97 8.10
C SER A 7 52.10 -14.31 8.79
N GLU A 8 51.99 -13.00 8.65
CA GLU A 8 50.74 -12.29 8.99
C GLU A 8 49.68 -12.63 7.96
N LYS A 9 48.58 -13.28 8.44
CA LYS A 9 47.34 -13.42 7.67
C LYS A 9 46.70 -12.05 7.62
N ALA A 10 46.44 -11.52 6.42
CA ALA A 10 45.60 -10.37 6.19
C ALA A 10 44.14 -10.69 6.63
N PRO A 11 43.37 -9.69 7.17
CA PRO A 11 42.01 -9.91 7.53
C PRO A 11 41.16 -10.15 6.27
N GLU A 12 40.43 -11.27 6.25
CA GLU A 12 39.44 -11.56 5.26
C GLU A 12 38.33 -10.47 5.38
N SER A 13 38.19 -9.67 4.34
CA SER A 13 37.07 -8.73 4.18
C SER A 13 35.79 -9.57 4.03
N SER A 14 34.97 -9.58 5.07
CA SER A 14 33.61 -10.11 5.01
C SER A 14 32.73 -9.14 4.21
N ASP A 15 32.85 -9.15 2.89
CA ASP A 15 31.82 -8.66 1.99
C ASP A 15 30.66 -9.67 2.05
N SER A 16 29.77 -9.50 3.04
CA SER A 16 28.45 -10.09 3.00
C SER A 16 27.67 -9.41 1.88
N GLN A 17 27.76 -9.94 0.67
CA GLN A 17 26.81 -9.61 -0.41
C GLN A 17 25.41 -9.94 0.12
N GLU A 18 24.67 -8.88 0.46
CA GLU A 18 23.25 -8.99 0.80
C GLU A 18 22.55 -9.59 -0.43
N GLN A 19 22.21 -10.87 -0.36
CA GLN A 19 21.50 -11.53 -1.45
C GLN A 19 20.19 -10.79 -1.69
N ALA A 20 19.95 -10.33 -2.90
CA ALA A 20 18.73 -9.63 -3.28
C ALA A 20 17.51 -10.53 -2.95
N LYS A 21 16.60 -10.01 -2.12
CA LYS A 21 15.37 -10.73 -1.72
C LYS A 21 14.53 -11.06 -2.95
N SER A 22 14.08 -12.31 -3.07
CA SER A 22 13.12 -12.75 -4.09
C SER A 22 11.77 -12.05 -3.93
N ALA A 23 10.91 -12.10 -4.95
CA ALA A 23 9.56 -11.58 -4.83
C ALA A 23 8.77 -12.32 -3.73
N PHE A 24 8.98 -13.61 -3.57
CA PHE A 24 8.31 -14.40 -2.53
C PHE A 24 8.81 -14.09 -1.12
N ASP A 25 10.10 -13.81 -0.93
CA ASP A 25 10.62 -13.33 0.36
C ASP A 25 9.95 -12.01 0.77
N ARG A 26 9.70 -11.10 -0.18
CA ARG A 26 8.96 -9.87 0.08
C ARG A 26 7.49 -10.13 0.42
N VAL A 27 6.85 -11.12 -0.20
CA VAL A 27 5.50 -11.57 0.19
C VAL A 27 5.47 -12.02 1.64
N LEU A 28 6.46 -12.81 2.08
CA LEU A 28 6.55 -13.27 3.47
C LEU A 28 6.79 -12.10 4.44
N LEU A 29 7.62 -11.12 4.06
CA LEU A 29 7.84 -9.90 4.84
C LEU A 29 6.60 -9.00 4.90
N ALA A 30 5.86 -8.84 3.80
CA ALA A 30 4.59 -8.10 3.77
C ALA A 30 3.55 -8.70 4.72
N ARG A 31 3.57 -10.01 4.92
CA ARG A 31 2.68 -10.80 5.78
C ARG A 31 3.19 -11.02 7.19
N HIS A 32 4.39 -10.53 7.52
CA HIS A 32 5.00 -10.79 8.81
C HIS A 32 4.05 -10.38 9.95
N ALA A 33 3.88 -11.26 10.95
CA ALA A 33 2.89 -11.06 12.03
C ALA A 33 3.14 -9.78 12.83
N ASP A 34 4.41 -9.39 12.97
CA ASP A 34 4.84 -8.19 13.67
C ASP A 34 5.09 -7.01 12.74
N ARG A 35 4.66 -7.06 11.47
CA ARG A 35 4.73 -5.90 10.58
C ARG A 35 3.84 -4.78 11.12
N PRO A 36 4.29 -3.50 11.12
CA PRO A 36 3.46 -2.40 11.59
C PRO A 36 2.21 -2.25 10.70
N TYR A 37 1.04 -2.11 11.35
CA TYR A 37 -0.25 -1.88 10.72
C TYR A 37 -0.59 -0.38 10.72
N THR A 38 -1.73 -0.02 10.18
CA THR A 38 -2.19 1.38 10.09
C THR A 38 -2.16 2.09 11.44
N LEU A 39 -2.70 1.50 12.50
CA LEU A 39 -2.73 2.14 13.82
C LEU A 39 -1.34 2.32 14.43
N ASP A 40 -0.39 1.43 14.15
CA ASP A 40 1.00 1.59 14.61
C ASP A 40 1.67 2.82 13.99
N PHE A 41 1.36 3.11 12.70
CA PHE A 41 1.80 4.32 12.03
C PHE A 41 1.02 5.55 12.49
N VAL A 42 -0.31 5.42 12.70
CA VAL A 42 -1.14 6.54 13.20
C VAL A 42 -0.61 7.05 14.53
N GLU A 43 -0.29 6.17 15.46
CA GLU A 43 0.25 6.53 16.79
C GLU A 43 1.58 7.28 16.71
N ARG A 44 2.40 7.04 15.67
CA ARG A 44 3.75 7.62 15.53
C ARG A 44 3.81 8.87 14.65
N LEU A 45 2.89 8.99 13.72
CA LEU A 45 2.95 10.01 12.66
C LEU A 45 1.92 11.12 12.83
N PHE A 46 0.83 10.84 13.55
CA PHE A 46 -0.31 11.76 13.60
C PHE A 46 -0.64 12.13 15.05
N GLU A 47 -1.05 13.39 15.22
CA GLU A 47 -1.53 13.94 16.47
C GLU A 47 -3.07 14.00 16.47
N ASP A 48 -3.69 13.98 17.64
CA ASP A 48 -5.12 14.21 17.85
C ASP A 48 -6.01 13.30 16.97
N PHE A 49 -5.63 12.04 16.77
CA PHE A 49 -6.43 11.11 15.96
C PHE A 49 -7.78 10.82 16.62
N VAL A 50 -8.85 11.13 15.91
CA VAL A 50 -10.23 10.85 16.31
C VAL A 50 -10.86 9.90 15.30
N GLU A 51 -11.06 8.65 15.68
CA GLU A 51 -11.66 7.63 14.83
C GLU A 51 -13.15 7.90 14.56
N LEU A 52 -13.58 7.75 13.32
CA LEU A 52 -14.96 7.90 12.86
C LEU A 52 -15.54 6.56 12.46
N HIS A 53 -16.65 6.19 13.06
CA HIS A 53 -17.27 4.88 12.93
C HIS A 53 -18.53 4.86 12.06
N GLY A 54 -18.83 3.69 11.49
CA GLY A 54 -20.05 3.36 10.77
C GLY A 54 -20.19 3.99 9.39
N ASP A 55 -20.81 3.26 8.49
CA ASP A 55 -21.08 3.71 7.11
C ASP A 55 -22.34 4.58 6.99
N LYS A 56 -23.10 4.73 8.07
CA LYS A 56 -24.39 5.44 8.13
C LYS A 56 -25.50 4.81 7.26
N ARG A 57 -25.32 3.55 6.86
CA ARG A 57 -26.30 2.78 6.08
C ARG A 57 -26.64 1.45 6.73
N PHE A 58 -25.64 0.69 7.17
CA PHE A 58 -25.84 -0.65 7.71
C PHE A 58 -25.08 -0.88 9.03
N ALA A 59 -23.73 -0.82 9.02
CA ALA A 59 -22.95 -1.22 10.18
C ALA A 59 -21.56 -0.54 10.25
N GLU A 60 -20.82 -0.91 11.28
CA GLU A 60 -19.37 -0.70 11.38
C GLU A 60 -18.62 -1.85 10.72
N ASP A 61 -17.48 -1.54 10.11
CA ASP A 61 -16.49 -2.53 9.70
C ASP A 61 -15.10 -2.15 10.27
N PRO A 62 -14.62 -2.90 11.26
CA PRO A 62 -13.34 -2.60 11.90
C PRO A 62 -12.11 -2.99 11.06
N ALA A 63 -12.28 -3.62 9.89
CA ALA A 63 -11.17 -3.89 8.97
C ALA A 63 -10.64 -2.63 8.28
N ILE A 64 -11.42 -1.54 8.27
CA ILE A 64 -10.95 -0.20 7.89
C ILE A 64 -11.06 0.73 9.09
N VAL A 65 -9.96 1.38 9.42
CA VAL A 65 -9.89 2.50 10.36
C VAL A 65 -9.89 3.79 9.57
N CYS A 66 -10.69 4.77 9.99
CA CYS A 66 -10.65 6.10 9.40
C CYS A 66 -11.02 7.17 10.42
N GLY A 67 -10.40 8.34 10.28
CA GLY A 67 -10.59 9.43 11.22
C GLY A 67 -9.99 10.75 10.76
N LEU A 68 -10.10 11.71 11.65
CA LEU A 68 -9.48 13.03 11.55
C LEU A 68 -8.23 13.04 12.42
N ALA A 69 -7.19 13.71 11.97
CA ALA A 69 -5.93 13.82 12.70
C ALA A 69 -5.20 15.13 12.36
N ARG A 70 -4.04 15.33 12.94
CA ARG A 70 -3.07 16.34 12.50
C ARG A 70 -1.80 15.65 12.03
N PHE A 71 -1.23 16.13 10.95
CA PHE A 71 0.09 15.74 10.45
C PHE A 71 0.96 16.99 10.42
N HIS A 72 1.97 17.06 11.29
CA HIS A 72 2.78 18.28 11.50
C HIS A 72 1.91 19.54 11.71
N GLY A 73 0.90 19.42 12.57
CA GLY A 73 -0.05 20.49 12.85
C GLY A 73 -1.12 20.74 11.78
N LEU A 74 -0.98 20.21 10.56
CA LEU A 74 -1.98 20.33 9.49
C LEU A 74 -3.13 19.34 9.72
N PRO A 75 -4.40 19.82 9.79
CA PRO A 75 -5.55 18.92 9.86
C PRO A 75 -5.71 18.08 8.59
N VAL A 76 -5.80 16.75 8.76
CA VAL A 76 -5.84 15.75 7.69
C VAL A 76 -6.91 14.68 7.95
N VAL A 77 -7.18 13.90 6.93
CA VAL A 77 -7.95 12.64 7.02
C VAL A 77 -7.00 11.47 6.92
N VAL A 78 -7.17 10.48 7.79
CA VAL A 78 -6.42 9.22 7.76
C VAL A 78 -7.38 8.06 7.58
N ILE A 79 -7.06 7.16 6.67
CA ILE A 79 -7.84 5.95 6.35
C ILE A 79 -6.86 4.81 6.14
N GLY A 80 -7.16 3.62 6.65
CA GLY A 80 -6.29 2.48 6.39
C GLY A 80 -6.91 1.15 6.75
N HIS A 81 -6.38 0.10 6.12
CA HIS A 81 -6.70 -1.26 6.50
C HIS A 81 -6.06 -1.60 7.84
N GLN A 82 -6.77 -2.32 8.67
CA GLN A 82 -6.27 -2.77 9.96
C GLN A 82 -6.43 -4.27 10.10
N LYS A 83 -5.33 -4.95 10.32
CA LYS A 83 -5.27 -6.35 10.70
C LYS A 83 -5.22 -6.49 12.23
N GLY A 84 -5.40 -7.68 12.73
CA GLY A 84 -5.23 -8.02 14.16
C GLY A 84 -3.97 -8.83 14.41
N ARG A 85 -3.39 -8.72 15.60
CA ARG A 85 -2.18 -9.48 15.99
C ARG A 85 -2.50 -10.87 16.53
N ASP A 86 -3.54 -11.00 17.33
CA ASP A 86 -4.01 -12.26 17.86
C ASP A 86 -5.28 -12.77 17.13
N THR A 87 -5.68 -14.00 17.41
CA THR A 87 -6.85 -14.64 16.78
C THR A 87 -8.15 -13.86 16.99
N LYS A 88 -8.35 -13.29 18.19
CA LYS A 88 -9.55 -12.51 18.51
C LYS A 88 -9.59 -11.20 17.72
N GLN A 89 -8.48 -10.48 17.68
CA GLN A 89 -8.35 -9.25 16.90
C GLN A 89 -8.46 -9.52 15.40
N ARG A 90 -7.83 -10.58 14.89
CA ARG A 90 -7.94 -10.99 13.48
C ARG A 90 -9.39 -11.27 13.09
N SER A 91 -10.11 -12.03 13.90
CA SER A 91 -11.52 -12.30 13.66
C SER A 91 -12.37 -11.03 13.71
N TYR A 92 -12.16 -10.17 14.71
CA TYR A 92 -12.83 -8.87 14.83
C TYR A 92 -12.60 -7.96 13.62
N ARG A 93 -11.38 -7.96 13.05
CA ARG A 93 -10.97 -7.16 11.89
C ARG A 93 -11.17 -7.88 10.54
N ASN A 94 -12.00 -8.93 10.51
CA ASN A 94 -12.27 -9.75 9.31
C ASN A 94 -10.94 -10.18 8.61
N PHE A 95 -9.89 -10.48 9.36
CA PHE A 95 -8.55 -10.82 8.86
C PHE A 95 -7.93 -9.74 7.94
N GLY A 96 -8.31 -8.48 8.13
CA GLY A 96 -7.90 -7.35 7.28
C GLY A 96 -8.63 -7.29 5.94
N MET A 97 -9.73 -8.03 5.78
CA MET A 97 -10.57 -8.04 4.59
C MET A 97 -11.84 -7.19 4.81
N PRO A 98 -11.93 -5.99 4.24
CA PRO A 98 -13.09 -5.15 4.45
C PRO A 98 -14.36 -5.67 3.78
N LYS A 99 -15.47 -5.42 4.46
CA LYS A 99 -16.86 -5.57 3.94
C LYS A 99 -17.32 -4.25 3.29
N PRO A 100 -18.47 -4.23 2.61
CA PRO A 100 -18.99 -3.03 1.96
C PRO A 100 -19.08 -1.80 2.88
N GLU A 101 -19.38 -2.05 4.16
CA GLU A 101 -19.50 -1.01 5.18
C GLU A 101 -18.19 -0.25 5.40
N GLY A 102 -17.06 -0.97 5.37
CA GLY A 102 -15.73 -0.37 5.50
C GLY A 102 -15.41 0.59 4.36
N TYR A 103 -15.68 0.18 3.13
CA TYR A 103 -15.46 1.03 1.95
C TYR A 103 -16.40 2.24 1.93
N ARG A 104 -17.68 2.07 2.26
CA ARG A 104 -18.62 3.18 2.36
C ARG A 104 -18.26 4.15 3.48
N LYS A 105 -17.79 3.63 4.63
CA LYS A 105 -17.26 4.44 5.73
C LYS A 105 -16.05 5.26 5.27
N ALA A 106 -15.09 4.62 4.60
CA ALA A 106 -13.90 5.29 4.08
C ALA A 106 -14.28 6.46 3.15
N LEU A 107 -15.14 6.22 2.17
CA LEU A 107 -15.58 7.28 1.25
C LEU A 107 -16.33 8.41 1.96
N ARG A 108 -17.18 8.08 2.94
CA ARG A 108 -17.87 9.09 3.74
C ARG A 108 -16.88 10.02 4.43
N VAL A 109 -15.81 9.47 5.00
CA VAL A 109 -14.77 10.26 5.68
C VAL A 109 -13.91 11.02 4.69
N MET A 110 -13.60 10.46 3.51
CA MET A 110 -12.93 11.17 2.42
C MET A 110 -13.74 12.41 1.97
N LYS A 111 -15.05 12.27 1.77
CA LYS A 111 -15.93 13.38 1.41
C LYS A 111 -16.04 14.44 2.51
N LEU A 112 -15.93 14.04 3.78
CA LEU A 112 -15.82 14.99 4.89
C LEU A 112 -14.50 15.77 4.78
N GLY A 113 -13.38 15.10 4.49
CA GLY A 113 -12.09 15.74 4.22
C GLY A 113 -12.17 16.73 3.07
N GLU A 114 -12.76 16.33 1.95
CA GLU A 114 -12.97 17.22 0.80
C GLU A 114 -13.77 18.46 1.16
N LYS A 115 -14.88 18.31 1.89
CA LYS A 115 -15.74 19.42 2.33
C LYS A 115 -14.96 20.50 3.11
N PHE A 116 -13.98 20.08 3.90
CA PHE A 116 -13.16 20.98 4.72
C PHE A 116 -11.77 21.24 4.15
N GLY A 117 -11.51 20.86 2.89
CA GLY A 117 -10.23 21.08 2.22
C GLY A 117 -9.04 20.35 2.88
N ARG A 118 -9.27 19.17 3.48
CA ARG A 118 -8.26 18.42 4.21
C ARG A 118 -7.60 17.36 3.32
N PRO A 119 -6.26 17.31 3.26
CA PRO A 119 -5.56 16.21 2.61
C PRO A 119 -5.95 14.86 3.18
N ILE A 120 -5.86 13.82 2.36
CA ILE A 120 -6.23 12.46 2.70
C ILE A 120 -4.99 11.58 2.60
N PHE A 121 -4.69 10.84 3.66
CA PHE A 121 -3.71 9.77 3.67
C PHE A 121 -4.42 8.42 3.71
N THR A 122 -4.07 7.50 2.81
CA THR A 122 -4.60 6.14 2.83
C THR A 122 -3.47 5.13 3.01
N PHE A 123 -3.69 4.13 3.87
CA PHE A 123 -2.75 3.05 4.16
C PHE A 123 -3.33 1.71 3.76
N ILE A 124 -2.67 1.03 2.83
CA ILE A 124 -3.14 -0.25 2.26
C ILE A 124 -2.40 -1.40 2.92
N ASP A 125 -3.15 -2.28 3.56
CA ASP A 125 -2.67 -3.56 4.09
C ASP A 125 -3.80 -4.58 4.18
N THR A 126 -4.16 -5.19 3.05
CA THR A 126 -5.23 -6.17 2.94
C THR A 126 -4.88 -7.29 1.97
N PRO A 127 -5.22 -8.54 2.26
CA PRO A 127 -5.15 -9.63 1.28
C PRO A 127 -6.23 -9.51 0.19
N GLY A 128 -7.26 -8.69 0.39
CA GLY A 128 -8.37 -8.47 -0.53
C GLY A 128 -9.66 -8.04 0.16
N ALA A 129 -10.72 -7.88 -0.60
CA ALA A 129 -12.06 -7.64 -0.07
C ALA A 129 -12.62 -8.93 0.56
N TYR A 130 -13.51 -8.80 1.56
CA TYR A 130 -14.13 -9.95 2.23
C TYR A 130 -14.99 -10.75 1.24
N PRO A 131 -14.74 -12.08 1.08
CA PRO A 131 -15.34 -12.89 0.01
C PRO A 131 -16.65 -13.57 0.44
N GLY A 132 -17.26 -13.18 1.56
CA GLY A 132 -18.46 -13.81 2.09
C GLY A 132 -19.74 -13.40 1.34
N ILE A 133 -20.72 -14.32 1.27
CA ILE A 133 -22.03 -14.08 0.65
C ILE A 133 -22.70 -12.84 1.27
N ASP A 134 -22.60 -12.68 2.57
CA ASP A 134 -23.15 -11.54 3.30
C ASP A 134 -22.58 -10.17 2.85
N ALA A 135 -21.34 -10.14 2.38
CA ALA A 135 -20.75 -8.95 1.79
C ALA A 135 -21.24 -8.72 0.36
N GLU A 136 -21.35 -9.79 -0.44
CA GLU A 136 -21.89 -9.70 -1.81
C GLU A 136 -23.33 -9.20 -1.81
N GLU A 137 -24.19 -9.73 -0.94
CA GLU A 137 -25.59 -9.30 -0.78
C GLU A 137 -25.71 -7.81 -0.41
N ARG A 138 -24.74 -7.25 0.29
CA ARG A 138 -24.70 -5.83 0.68
C ARG A 138 -23.94 -4.94 -0.29
N GLY A 139 -23.55 -5.46 -1.47
CA GLY A 139 -22.98 -4.71 -2.57
C GLY A 139 -21.48 -4.49 -2.45
N GLN A 140 -20.70 -5.58 -2.23
CA GLN A 140 -19.24 -5.52 -2.14
C GLN A 140 -18.60 -4.89 -3.39
N ALA A 141 -18.95 -5.41 -4.57
CA ALA A 141 -18.41 -4.91 -5.83
C ALA A 141 -18.83 -3.44 -6.11
N GLU A 142 -20.10 -3.10 -5.80
CA GLU A 142 -20.60 -1.72 -5.94
C GLU A 142 -19.84 -0.75 -5.04
N ALA A 143 -19.63 -1.09 -3.77
CA ALA A 143 -18.93 -0.22 -2.82
C ALA A 143 -17.49 0.05 -3.27
N ILE A 144 -16.77 -0.97 -3.77
CA ILE A 144 -15.42 -0.83 -4.32
C ILE A 144 -15.44 0.07 -5.57
N ALA A 145 -16.28 -0.24 -6.55
CA ALA A 145 -16.36 0.51 -7.81
C ALA A 145 -16.77 1.97 -7.59
N TYR A 146 -17.68 2.21 -6.66
CA TYR A 146 -18.10 3.55 -6.30
C TYR A 146 -16.96 4.37 -5.68
N ASN A 147 -16.16 3.75 -4.79
CA ASN A 147 -14.98 4.39 -4.21
C ASN A 147 -13.97 4.77 -5.30
N LEU A 148 -13.63 3.88 -6.22
CA LEU A 148 -12.72 4.16 -7.34
C LEU A 148 -13.15 5.41 -8.12
N ARG A 149 -14.43 5.45 -8.49
CA ARG A 149 -15.02 6.57 -9.25
C ARG A 149 -14.97 7.89 -8.47
N GLU A 150 -15.32 7.85 -7.20
CA GLU A 150 -15.40 9.07 -6.37
C GLU A 150 -14.01 9.57 -5.96
N MET A 151 -13.08 8.68 -5.61
CA MET A 151 -11.71 9.07 -5.29
C MET A 151 -11.01 9.77 -6.46
N ALA A 152 -11.26 9.30 -7.69
CA ALA A 152 -10.72 9.97 -8.88
C ALA A 152 -11.15 11.44 -9.01
N LYS A 153 -12.28 11.83 -8.41
CA LYS A 153 -12.89 13.17 -8.50
C LYS A 153 -12.63 14.04 -7.27
N LEU A 154 -12.15 13.50 -6.15
CA LEU A 154 -11.91 14.25 -4.93
C LEU A 154 -10.93 15.41 -5.18
N LYS A 155 -11.29 16.59 -4.73
CA LYS A 155 -10.58 17.84 -5.03
C LYS A 155 -9.41 18.15 -4.11
N VAL A 156 -9.23 17.36 -3.06
CA VAL A 156 -8.13 17.48 -2.10
C VAL A 156 -6.97 16.55 -2.46
N PRO A 157 -5.75 16.81 -1.96
CA PRO A 157 -4.63 15.89 -2.08
C PRO A 157 -4.95 14.51 -1.50
N ILE A 158 -4.59 13.46 -2.22
CA ILE A 158 -4.71 12.07 -1.77
C ILE A 158 -3.35 11.39 -1.93
N ILE A 159 -2.77 10.98 -0.80
CA ILE A 159 -1.51 10.25 -0.76
C ILE A 159 -1.80 8.82 -0.29
N VAL A 160 -1.54 7.88 -1.15
CA VAL A 160 -1.74 6.45 -0.91
C VAL A 160 -0.42 5.81 -0.53
N THR A 161 -0.40 4.97 0.49
CA THR A 161 0.79 4.18 0.86
C THR A 161 0.44 2.72 1.02
N VAL A 162 1.12 1.85 0.27
CA VAL A 162 1.04 0.39 0.48
C VAL A 162 2.04 0.02 1.56
N ILE A 163 1.53 -0.36 2.76
CA ILE A 163 2.37 -0.65 3.94
C ILE A 163 2.60 -2.14 4.18
N GLY A 164 1.82 -3.00 3.53
CA GLY A 164 1.91 -4.46 3.65
C GLY A 164 1.40 -5.12 2.37
N GLU A 165 0.32 -5.88 2.45
CA GLU A 165 -0.31 -6.49 1.28
C GLU A 165 -1.29 -5.52 0.61
N GLY A 166 -1.17 -5.33 -0.70
CA GLY A 166 -2.14 -4.61 -1.51
C GLY A 166 -2.94 -5.58 -2.38
N GLY A 167 -3.95 -6.24 -1.81
CA GLY A 167 -4.70 -7.30 -2.49
C GLY A 167 -5.91 -6.79 -3.28
N SER A 168 -5.86 -6.96 -4.62
CA SER A 168 -7.01 -6.89 -5.53
C SER A 168 -7.90 -5.64 -5.35
N GLY A 169 -9.21 -5.79 -5.55
CA GLY A 169 -10.21 -4.73 -5.40
C GLY A 169 -10.28 -4.15 -3.98
N GLY A 170 -9.93 -4.95 -2.97
CA GLY A 170 -9.85 -4.48 -1.58
C GLY A 170 -8.86 -3.33 -1.41
N ALA A 171 -7.68 -3.49 -1.98
CA ALA A 171 -6.65 -2.46 -1.98
C ALA A 171 -7.04 -1.26 -2.88
N LEU A 172 -7.56 -1.53 -4.08
CA LEU A 172 -7.97 -0.49 -5.03
C LEU A 172 -9.05 0.44 -4.47
N ALA A 173 -9.96 -0.06 -3.65
CA ALA A 173 -11.08 0.71 -3.11
C ALA A 173 -10.66 1.92 -2.25
N ILE A 174 -9.40 1.96 -1.79
CA ILE A 174 -8.79 3.13 -1.14
C ILE A 174 -7.44 3.51 -1.78
N GLY A 175 -7.16 2.99 -2.99
CA GLY A 175 -5.86 3.04 -3.67
C GLY A 175 -5.74 4.10 -4.76
N VAL A 176 -6.77 4.88 -5.06
CA VAL A 176 -6.73 5.93 -6.08
C VAL A 176 -6.27 7.25 -5.47
N GLY A 177 -5.13 7.77 -5.91
CA GLY A 177 -4.55 8.99 -5.36
C GLY A 177 -3.70 9.78 -6.34
N ASP A 178 -3.24 10.94 -5.88
CA ASP A 178 -2.28 11.78 -6.61
C ASP A 178 -0.91 11.13 -6.59
N GLN A 179 -0.52 10.60 -5.43
CA GLN A 179 0.75 9.90 -5.21
C GLN A 179 0.47 8.52 -4.63
N VAL A 180 1.19 7.52 -5.12
CA VAL A 180 1.16 6.14 -4.61
C VAL A 180 2.57 5.76 -4.14
N LEU A 181 2.73 5.64 -2.84
CA LEU A 181 3.95 5.24 -2.18
C LEU A 181 3.85 3.77 -1.80
N MET A 182 4.98 3.11 -1.65
CA MET A 182 5.01 1.72 -1.25
C MET A 182 6.24 1.42 -0.39
N LEU A 183 6.06 0.75 0.74
CA LEU A 183 7.18 0.25 1.53
C LEU A 183 7.94 -0.80 0.72
N GLU A 184 9.26 -0.84 0.89
CA GLU A 184 10.19 -1.64 0.09
C GLU A 184 9.85 -3.12 0.00
N ASN A 185 9.37 -3.72 1.10
CA ASN A 185 8.98 -5.13 1.16
C ASN A 185 7.45 -5.32 1.20
N ALA A 186 6.67 -4.31 0.83
CA ALA A 186 5.24 -4.45 0.59
C ALA A 186 4.99 -5.11 -0.78
N THR A 187 3.78 -5.58 -1.01
CA THR A 187 3.34 -6.20 -2.26
C THR A 187 2.03 -5.61 -2.73
N TYR A 188 1.84 -5.48 -4.05
CA TYR A 188 0.59 -4.96 -4.62
C TYR A 188 0.22 -5.75 -5.87
N SER A 189 -0.89 -6.48 -5.84
CA SER A 189 -1.25 -7.43 -6.90
C SER A 189 -2.77 -7.65 -6.99
N VAL A 190 -3.21 -8.06 -8.17
CA VAL A 190 -4.62 -8.43 -8.44
C VAL A 190 -5.03 -9.72 -7.72
N ILE A 191 -4.09 -10.60 -7.41
CA ILE A 191 -4.32 -11.93 -6.81
C ILE A 191 -3.12 -12.31 -5.92
N THR A 192 -3.33 -13.18 -4.96
CA THR A 192 -2.22 -13.76 -4.19
C THR A 192 -1.40 -14.75 -5.02
N PRO A 193 -0.09 -14.89 -4.76
CA PRO A 193 0.74 -15.87 -5.49
C PRO A 193 0.20 -17.29 -5.41
N GLU A 194 -0.31 -17.72 -4.26
CA GLU A 194 -0.92 -19.03 -4.05
C GLU A 194 -2.18 -19.21 -4.92
N GLY A 195 -3.03 -18.16 -4.97
CA GLY A 195 -4.23 -18.17 -5.81
C GLY A 195 -3.89 -18.22 -7.30
N CYS A 196 -2.92 -17.45 -7.74
CA CYS A 196 -2.41 -17.44 -9.11
C CYS A 196 -1.87 -18.84 -9.49
N ALA A 197 -1.02 -19.42 -8.65
CA ALA A 197 -0.44 -20.72 -8.85
C ALA A 197 -1.50 -21.83 -8.93
N ALA A 198 -2.49 -21.79 -8.04
CA ALA A 198 -3.60 -22.75 -8.03
C ALA A 198 -4.44 -22.67 -9.32
N ILE A 199 -4.69 -21.48 -9.86
CA ILE A 199 -5.46 -21.27 -11.09
C ILE A 199 -4.66 -21.73 -12.32
N LEU A 200 -3.42 -21.25 -12.45
CA LEU A 200 -2.62 -21.48 -13.66
C LEU A 200 -2.01 -22.89 -13.74
N TRP A 201 -1.53 -23.39 -12.61
CA TRP A 201 -0.80 -24.66 -12.58
C TRP A 201 -1.48 -25.75 -11.74
N LYS A 202 -2.63 -25.45 -11.12
CA LYS A 202 -3.35 -26.35 -10.21
C LYS A 202 -2.50 -26.84 -9.03
N ASP A 203 -1.51 -26.07 -8.65
CA ASP A 203 -0.54 -26.38 -7.62
C ASP A 203 -0.12 -25.10 -6.87
N SER A 204 -0.64 -24.91 -5.66
CA SER A 204 -0.32 -23.75 -4.82
C SER A 204 1.14 -23.72 -4.34
N SER A 205 1.89 -24.84 -4.40
CA SER A 205 3.31 -24.86 -4.05
C SER A 205 4.18 -24.08 -5.04
N GLN A 206 3.64 -23.75 -6.24
CA GLN A 206 4.28 -22.87 -7.22
C GLN A 206 4.15 -21.36 -6.88
N ALA A 207 3.67 -21.01 -5.69
CA ALA A 207 3.55 -19.62 -5.27
C ALA A 207 4.83 -18.78 -5.42
N PRO A 208 6.05 -19.28 -5.15
CA PRO A 208 7.28 -18.53 -5.40
C PRO A 208 7.43 -18.12 -6.88
N ARG A 209 7.17 -19.05 -7.81
CA ARG A 209 7.17 -18.78 -9.24
C ARG A 209 6.08 -17.75 -9.62
N ALA A 210 4.88 -17.91 -9.07
CA ALA A 210 3.79 -16.96 -9.32
C ALA A 210 4.12 -15.55 -8.83
N ALA A 211 4.82 -15.40 -7.69
CA ALA A 211 5.22 -14.11 -7.16
C ALA A 211 6.16 -13.35 -8.12
N GLU A 212 7.11 -14.06 -8.75
CA GLU A 212 7.99 -13.47 -9.76
C GLU A 212 7.22 -13.05 -11.02
N GLU A 213 6.37 -13.93 -11.55
CA GLU A 213 5.59 -13.67 -12.77
C GLU A 213 4.52 -12.56 -12.60
N LEU A 214 4.02 -12.36 -11.39
CA LEU A 214 3.06 -11.30 -11.07
C LEU A 214 3.68 -9.90 -11.00
N CYS A 215 4.99 -9.77 -10.97
CA CYS A 215 5.71 -8.49 -10.90
C CYS A 215 5.19 -7.55 -9.78
N MET A 216 4.84 -8.11 -8.62
CA MET A 216 4.07 -7.48 -7.56
C MET A 216 4.89 -6.70 -6.53
N THR A 217 6.20 -6.60 -6.70
CA THR A 217 7.10 -5.92 -5.76
C THR A 217 7.16 -4.42 -6.01
N ALA A 218 7.56 -3.66 -4.99
CA ALA A 218 7.70 -2.21 -5.08
C ALA A 218 8.60 -1.78 -6.25
N GLN A 219 9.69 -2.51 -6.48
CA GLN A 219 10.66 -2.22 -7.55
C GLN A 219 10.04 -2.38 -8.94
N HIS A 220 9.33 -3.48 -9.19
CA HIS A 220 8.64 -3.70 -10.47
C HIS A 220 7.56 -2.64 -10.71
N LEU A 221 6.72 -2.38 -9.71
CA LEU A 221 5.62 -1.44 -9.85
C LEU A 221 6.09 0.01 -9.99
N HIS A 222 7.23 0.36 -9.40
CA HIS A 222 7.86 1.65 -9.61
C HIS A 222 8.43 1.78 -11.03
N ALA A 223 9.09 0.74 -11.53
CA ALA A 223 9.59 0.71 -12.91
C ALA A 223 8.48 0.83 -13.97
N GLU A 224 7.28 0.29 -13.67
CA GLU A 224 6.09 0.42 -14.53
C GLU A 224 5.29 1.74 -14.29
N GLY A 225 5.74 2.60 -13.38
CA GLY A 225 5.10 3.89 -13.08
C GLY A 225 3.77 3.80 -12.34
N ILE A 226 3.47 2.66 -11.73
CA ILE A 226 2.28 2.45 -10.89
C ILE A 226 2.52 3.02 -9.50
N VAL A 227 3.72 2.82 -8.95
CA VAL A 227 4.20 3.37 -7.69
C VAL A 227 5.11 4.56 -7.98
N ASP A 228 4.85 5.69 -7.35
CA ASP A 228 5.61 6.93 -7.55
C ASP A 228 6.90 6.95 -6.71
N LYS A 229 6.87 6.36 -5.53
CA LYS A 229 8.02 6.35 -4.62
C LYS A 229 8.08 5.08 -3.77
N ILE A 230 9.27 4.49 -3.71
CA ILE A 230 9.59 3.39 -2.79
C ILE A 230 10.12 3.99 -1.50
N ILE A 231 9.63 3.49 -0.36
CA ILE A 231 10.07 3.87 0.98
C ILE A 231 10.91 2.73 1.53
N SER A 232 12.15 3.02 1.87
CA SER A 232 13.05 2.04 2.48
C SER A 232 12.51 1.52 3.81
N GLU A 233 12.88 0.31 4.15
CA GLU A 233 12.59 -0.31 5.44
C GLU A 233 13.88 -0.47 6.27
N PRO A 234 13.79 -0.61 7.60
CA PRO A 234 14.92 -1.06 8.41
C PRO A 234 15.49 -2.39 7.92
N GLU A 235 16.76 -2.65 8.23
CA GLU A 235 17.40 -3.93 7.93
C GLU A 235 16.54 -5.10 8.43
N GLY A 236 16.32 -6.08 7.56
CA GLY A 236 15.44 -7.23 7.79
C GLY A 236 13.95 -6.96 7.59
N GLY A 237 13.48 -5.72 7.61
CA GLY A 237 12.08 -5.35 7.37
C GLY A 237 11.48 -4.40 8.39
N ALA A 238 10.30 -3.87 8.09
CA ALA A 238 9.61 -2.86 8.91
C ALA A 238 9.28 -3.33 10.35
N HIS A 239 9.16 -4.64 10.56
CA HIS A 239 8.87 -5.24 11.87
C HIS A 239 10.04 -5.18 12.86
N ASN A 240 11.26 -4.93 12.40
CA ASN A 240 12.44 -4.85 13.26
C ASN A 240 12.59 -3.52 13.99
N ASP A 241 12.07 -2.43 13.41
CA ASP A 241 12.12 -1.10 14.02
C ASP A 241 10.95 -0.23 13.50
N TYR A 242 9.89 -0.16 14.31
CA TYR A 242 8.70 0.62 14.00
C TYR A 242 8.96 2.11 13.91
N ASP A 243 9.81 2.62 14.81
CA ASP A 243 10.10 4.06 14.88
C ASP A 243 10.96 4.51 13.68
N LYS A 244 11.91 3.68 13.26
CA LYS A 244 12.69 3.93 12.05
C LYS A 244 11.82 3.83 10.80
N SER A 245 10.93 2.83 10.73
CA SER A 245 9.95 2.69 9.65
C SER A 245 9.03 3.91 9.57
N ALA A 246 8.55 4.40 10.73
CA ALA A 246 7.73 5.60 10.80
C ALA A 246 8.50 6.84 10.36
N ARG A 247 9.76 7.03 10.77
CA ARG A 247 10.58 8.17 10.32
C ARG A 247 10.79 8.18 8.80
N TYR A 248 11.03 7.03 8.18
CA TYR A 248 11.16 6.95 6.72
C TYR A 248 9.85 7.30 6.02
N LEU A 249 8.74 6.79 6.55
CA LEU A 249 7.41 7.10 6.04
C LEU A 249 7.05 8.58 6.24
N ASP A 250 7.33 9.17 7.40
CA ASP A 250 7.12 10.59 7.69
C ASP A 250 7.78 11.50 6.67
N SER A 251 9.07 11.27 6.42
CA SER A 251 9.84 12.03 5.42
C SER A 251 9.21 11.94 4.03
N ALA A 252 8.79 10.74 3.62
CA ALA A 252 8.17 10.54 2.31
C ALA A 252 6.79 11.19 2.22
N LEU A 253 5.95 11.07 3.26
CA LEU A 253 4.62 11.70 3.31
C LEU A 253 4.73 13.23 3.30
N SER A 254 5.68 13.80 4.04
CA SER A 254 5.92 15.25 4.10
C SER A 254 6.30 15.81 2.73
N GLU A 255 7.22 15.15 2.03
CA GLU A 255 7.66 15.53 0.68
C GLU A 255 6.48 15.48 -0.31
N GLN A 256 5.76 14.36 -0.34
CA GLN A 256 4.66 14.18 -1.29
C GLN A 256 3.46 15.07 -0.99
N LEU A 257 3.19 15.36 0.29
CA LEU A 257 2.17 16.32 0.67
C LEU A 257 2.55 17.74 0.21
N ALA A 258 3.80 18.15 0.42
CA ALA A 258 4.27 19.47 -0.03
C ALA A 258 4.13 19.63 -1.55
N GLU A 259 4.48 18.60 -2.33
CA GLU A 259 4.26 18.59 -3.77
C GLU A 259 2.78 18.69 -4.13
N ALA A 260 1.93 17.85 -3.51
CA ALA A 260 0.50 17.80 -3.82
C ALA A 260 -0.25 19.09 -3.47
N VAL A 261 0.20 19.86 -2.47
CA VAL A 261 -0.42 21.14 -2.09
C VAL A 261 0.13 22.34 -2.87
N SER A 262 1.30 22.21 -3.51
CA SER A 262 1.93 23.28 -4.29
C SER A 262 1.21 23.59 -5.60
N CYS A 263 0.43 22.67 -6.16
CA CYS A 263 -0.31 22.83 -7.40
C CYS A 263 -1.78 23.22 -7.16
N SER A 264 -2.39 23.85 -8.16
CA SER A 264 -3.82 24.17 -8.12
C SER A 264 -4.68 22.90 -8.09
N GLN A 265 -5.94 23.05 -7.66
CA GLN A 265 -6.91 21.94 -7.68
C GLN A 265 -7.09 21.38 -9.09
N GLU A 266 -7.20 22.23 -10.11
CA GLU A 266 -7.42 21.82 -11.50
C GLU A 266 -6.21 21.06 -12.04
N GLU A 267 -5.01 21.55 -11.78
CA GLU A 267 -3.76 20.90 -12.19
C GLU A 267 -3.62 19.53 -11.51
N ARG A 268 -3.89 19.42 -10.20
CA ARG A 268 -3.86 18.15 -9.48
C ARG A 268 -4.81 17.12 -10.06
N LEU A 269 -6.07 17.49 -10.34
CA LEU A 269 -7.04 16.59 -10.96
C LEU A 269 -6.63 16.18 -12.37
N SER A 270 -6.08 17.08 -13.16
CA SER A 270 -5.55 16.78 -14.49
C SER A 270 -4.35 15.81 -14.43
N ARG A 271 -3.41 16.04 -13.52
CA ARG A 271 -2.27 15.14 -13.29
C ARG A 271 -2.73 13.75 -12.84
N ARG A 272 -3.67 13.66 -11.88
CA ARG A 272 -4.26 12.39 -11.42
C ARG A 272 -4.92 11.65 -12.58
N TYR A 273 -5.74 12.30 -13.37
CA TYR A 273 -6.38 11.72 -14.55
C TYR A 273 -5.35 11.22 -15.58
N SER A 274 -4.37 12.05 -15.91
CA SER A 274 -3.31 11.72 -16.88
C SER A 274 -2.46 10.54 -16.40
N LYS A 275 -2.14 10.47 -15.09
CA LYS A 275 -1.45 9.33 -14.48
C LYS A 275 -2.23 8.02 -14.68
N LEU A 276 -3.51 8.01 -14.30
CA LEU A 276 -4.34 6.81 -14.42
C LEU A 276 -4.54 6.37 -15.88
N ARG A 277 -4.58 7.32 -16.81
CA ARG A 277 -4.71 7.03 -18.26
C ARG A 277 -3.43 6.46 -18.89
N ARG A 278 -2.28 6.66 -18.26
CA ARG A 278 -0.99 6.13 -18.76
C ARG A 278 -0.71 4.70 -18.30
N PHE A 279 -1.48 4.14 -17.39
CA PHE A 279 -1.25 2.77 -16.92
C PHE A 279 -1.45 1.77 -18.06
N GLY A 280 -0.49 0.84 -18.18
CA GLY A 280 -0.46 -0.20 -19.17
C GLY A 280 0.19 0.24 -20.49
N ARG A 281 0.81 -0.74 -21.16
CA ARG A 281 1.40 -0.61 -22.50
C ARG A 281 0.46 -1.25 -23.49
N TRP A 282 0.20 -0.56 -24.60
CA TRP A 282 -0.62 -1.10 -25.69
C TRP A 282 0.14 -0.98 -27.00
N GLY A 283 -0.11 -1.90 -27.91
CA GLY A 283 0.45 -1.89 -29.27
C GLY A 283 -0.46 -2.66 -30.22
N THR A 284 -0.32 -2.41 -31.51
CA THR A 284 -0.96 -3.21 -32.54
C THR A 284 -0.05 -4.38 -32.92
N ALA A 285 -0.61 -5.57 -33.09
CA ALA A 285 0.16 -6.74 -33.55
C ALA A 285 0.96 -6.39 -34.82
N GLY A 286 2.29 -6.53 -34.78
CA GLY A 286 3.17 -6.28 -35.94
C GLY A 286 3.82 -4.89 -36.00
N LYS A 287 3.62 -4.00 -35.02
CA LYS A 287 4.40 -2.77 -34.88
C LYS A 287 5.15 -2.75 -33.53
N GLU A 288 6.45 -2.50 -33.59
CA GLU A 288 7.25 -2.28 -32.40
C GLU A 288 6.61 -1.21 -31.52
N THR A 289 6.63 -1.43 -30.19
CA THR A 289 6.09 -0.50 -29.20
C THR A 289 6.72 0.87 -29.39
N GLY A 290 5.99 1.81 -29.95
CA GLY A 290 6.41 3.19 -30.09
C GLY A 290 6.70 3.80 -28.72
N SER A 291 7.83 4.48 -28.62
CA SER A 291 8.18 5.33 -27.47
C SER A 291 7.03 6.26 -27.14
N GLN A 292 6.76 6.40 -25.85
CA GLN A 292 5.78 7.39 -25.35
C GLN A 292 6.08 8.78 -25.93
N PRO A 293 5.07 9.56 -26.33
CA PRO A 293 5.31 10.95 -26.65
C PRO A 293 5.77 11.66 -25.37
N SER A 294 6.96 12.23 -25.42
CA SER A 294 7.46 13.18 -24.44
C SER A 294 6.48 14.35 -24.33
N ALA A 295 5.98 14.60 -23.11
CA ALA A 295 5.15 15.76 -22.80
C ALA A 295 6.00 17.01 -22.69
#